data_bc9a9139a6960bfa9b8d5bcab42c0427
#
_entry.id   bc9a9139a6960bfa9b8d5bcab42c0427
#
_cell.length_a   1.000
_cell.length_b   1.000
_cell.length_c   1.000
_cell.angle_alpha   90.00
_cell.angle_beta   90.00
_cell.angle_gamma   90.00
#
_symmetry.space_group_name_H-M   'P 1'
#
loop_
_entity.id
_entity.type
_entity.pdbx_description
1 polymer ?
#
loop_
_entity_poly.entity_id
_entity_poly.type
_entity_poly.pdbx_seq_one_letter_code
_entity_poly.pdbx_strand_id
1 'polypeptide(L)'
;MDGYSRVISYRSFLPPRVLAWAGMLLLTGCSTSTNQTIETLGYVFHKENEIVLTSTQLRQLPYASAYIKVGDLPQALVVLAYVNGERLSWMSADGVMFITEHGRLVKTIGLPNDLRYLGYLDQDPLRIARLDKLPSMVWYSVAEWSQKYTSGYPLSAHYRRVGNEVLEVIDKPYTTTIIEESVTASPSEVQWNNYFWIDEHSGQVRKLKQQLGPSLPVIEMTFLKPYSS
;
A
#
# COMPACT_ATOMS: atom_id res chain seq x y z
N MET A 1 70.96 -42.26 -39.10
CA MET A 1 71.86 -41.06 -39.01
C MET A 1 71.04 -39.92 -38.52
N ASP A 2 71.29 -39.72 -37.31
CA ASP A 2 70.62 -39.01 -36.26
C ASP A 2 70.72 -37.47 -36.36
N GLY A 3 69.66 -36.78 -36.15
CA GLY A 3 69.64 -35.32 -36.06
C GLY A 3 68.74 -34.91 -34.95
N TYR A 4 69.21 -34.84 -33.70
CA TYR A 4 68.51 -34.31 -32.52
C TYR A 4 68.39 -32.79 -32.59
N SER A 5 67.20 -32.29 -32.64
CA SER A 5 66.92 -30.86 -32.42
C SER A 5 66.40 -30.65 -31.01
N ARG A 6 67.21 -29.99 -30.18
CA ARG A 6 66.83 -29.56 -28.80
C ARG A 6 65.89 -28.38 -28.87
N VAL A 7 64.70 -28.55 -28.33
CA VAL A 7 63.78 -27.46 -28.02
C VAL A 7 64.14 -26.83 -26.70
N ILE A 8 64.58 -25.59 -26.68
CA ILE A 8 64.88 -24.80 -25.49
C ILE A 8 63.56 -24.19 -25.03
N SER A 9 63.02 -24.70 -23.90
CA SER A 9 61.86 -24.15 -23.24
C SER A 9 62.27 -22.98 -22.30
N TYR A 10 61.95 -21.75 -22.68
CA TYR A 10 62.07 -20.61 -21.77
C TYR A 10 60.84 -20.54 -20.85
N ARG A 11 61.01 -20.96 -19.59
CA ARG A 11 60.11 -20.69 -18.50
C ARG A 11 60.44 -19.28 -17.96
N SER A 12 59.64 -18.28 -18.34
CA SER A 12 59.67 -16.97 -17.70
C SER A 12 58.94 -17.04 -16.34
N PHE A 13 59.74 -17.13 -15.27
CA PHE A 13 59.23 -16.95 -13.91
C PHE A 13 58.98 -15.46 -13.67
N LEU A 14 57.72 -15.02 -13.65
CA LEU A 14 57.36 -13.75 -13.07
C LEU A 14 57.43 -13.87 -11.53
N PRO A 15 58.03 -12.88 -10.84
CA PRO A 15 58.13 -12.93 -9.39
C PRO A 15 56.75 -12.75 -8.75
N PRO A 16 56.45 -13.46 -7.63
CA PRO A 16 55.12 -13.49 -7.01
C PRO A 16 54.65 -12.14 -6.41
N ARG A 17 55.50 -11.14 -6.44
CA ARG A 17 55.19 -9.79 -5.95
C ARG A 17 54.37 -8.93 -6.93
N VAL A 18 54.31 -9.23 -8.22
CA VAL A 18 53.55 -8.49 -9.22
C VAL A 18 52.08 -8.95 -9.27
N LEU A 19 51.77 -10.20 -8.92
CA LEU A 19 50.39 -10.69 -8.83
C LEU A 19 49.62 -10.14 -7.62
N ALA A 20 50.31 -9.72 -6.53
CA ALA A 20 49.67 -9.23 -5.32
C ALA A 20 49.10 -7.81 -5.50
N TRP A 21 49.60 -7.00 -6.45
CA TRP A 21 49.15 -5.63 -6.69
C TRP A 21 48.04 -5.51 -7.72
N ALA A 22 47.83 -6.48 -8.57
CA ALA A 22 46.74 -6.51 -9.56
C ALA A 22 45.39 -6.92 -8.96
N GLY A 23 45.37 -7.62 -7.80
CA GLY A 23 44.14 -8.06 -7.11
C GLY A 23 43.48 -7.00 -6.23
N MET A 24 44.14 -5.86 -5.93
CA MET A 24 43.66 -4.87 -4.94
C MET A 24 42.95 -3.65 -5.55
N LEU A 25 42.79 -3.60 -6.88
CA LEU A 25 42.20 -2.48 -7.62
C LEU A 25 40.74 -2.69 -8.08
N LEU A 26 40.10 -3.79 -7.70
CA LEU A 26 38.71 -4.10 -8.13
C LEU A 26 37.65 -4.05 -6.99
N LEU A 27 37.96 -3.46 -5.85
CA LEU A 27 37.01 -3.36 -4.71
C LEU A 27 36.53 -1.92 -4.42
N THR A 28 36.57 -1.02 -5.37
CA THR A 28 35.85 0.27 -5.27
C THR A 28 34.50 0.18 -6.00
N GLY A 29 33.67 -0.77 -5.58
CA GLY A 29 32.27 -0.85 -5.98
C GLY A 29 31.44 0.13 -5.15
N CYS A 30 30.81 1.07 -5.82
CA CYS A 30 29.86 2.05 -5.30
C CYS A 30 28.86 1.47 -4.31
N SER A 31 28.96 1.85 -3.04
CA SER A 31 28.02 1.50 -1.99
C SER A 31 27.74 2.73 -1.12
N THR A 32 27.15 3.79 -1.69
CA THR A 32 26.83 4.97 -0.89
C THR A 32 25.49 5.62 -1.20
N SER A 33 24.59 4.97 -1.92
CA SER A 33 23.29 5.58 -2.22
C SER A 33 22.09 4.87 -1.61
N THR A 34 22.22 3.60 -1.20
CA THR A 34 21.07 2.81 -0.71
C THR A 34 20.81 2.97 0.79
N ASN A 35 21.83 3.26 1.58
CA ASN A 35 21.70 3.33 3.04
C ASN A 35 21.00 4.60 3.54
N GLN A 36 21.15 5.73 2.86
CA GLN A 36 20.49 6.97 3.30
C GLN A 36 18.98 6.95 3.12
N THR A 37 18.48 6.28 2.09
CA THR A 37 17.03 6.15 1.85
C THR A 37 16.39 5.18 2.84
N ILE A 38 17.12 4.12 3.24
CA ILE A 38 16.65 3.13 4.21
C ILE A 38 16.71 3.68 5.64
N GLU A 39 17.73 4.46 6.00
CA GLU A 39 17.79 5.14 7.31
C GLU A 39 16.69 6.17 7.49
N THR A 40 16.34 6.92 6.44
CA THR A 40 15.23 7.89 6.51
C THR A 40 13.88 7.18 6.68
N LEU A 41 13.67 6.02 6.08
CA LEU A 41 12.50 5.18 6.29
C LEU A 41 12.52 4.51 7.68
N GLY A 42 13.68 4.07 8.16
CA GLY A 42 13.83 3.44 9.48
C GLY A 42 13.46 4.37 10.64
N TYR A 43 13.63 5.68 10.49
CA TYR A 43 13.25 6.68 11.51
C TYR A 43 11.72 6.86 11.64
N VAL A 44 10.96 6.53 10.60
CA VAL A 44 9.49 6.70 10.54
C VAL A 44 8.74 5.53 11.21
N PHE A 45 9.43 4.43 11.55
CA PHE A 45 8.80 3.18 11.96
C PHE A 45 9.09 2.76 13.42
N HIS A 46 9.23 3.73 14.34
CA HIS A 46 9.32 3.38 15.77
C HIS A 46 7.94 2.94 16.31
N LYS A 47 7.90 1.74 16.83
CA LYS A 47 6.75 0.89 17.16
C LYS A 47 5.84 1.40 18.29
N GLU A 48 6.08 2.57 18.87
CA GLU A 48 5.39 3.02 20.10
C GLU A 48 4.69 4.38 19.98
N ASN A 49 4.87 5.13 18.87
CA ASN A 49 4.23 6.43 18.72
C ASN A 49 3.48 6.53 17.39
N GLU A 50 2.35 7.22 17.40
CA GLU A 50 1.63 7.59 16.17
C GLU A 50 2.55 8.34 15.23
N ILE A 51 2.63 7.88 13.98
CA ILE A 51 3.45 8.56 12.96
C ILE A 51 2.71 9.78 12.47
N VAL A 52 3.32 10.95 12.66
CA VAL A 52 2.83 12.22 12.13
C VAL A 52 3.94 12.87 11.30
N LEU A 53 3.71 13.03 10.01
CA LEU A 53 4.64 13.70 9.10
C LEU A 53 4.40 15.21 9.09
N THR A 54 5.46 15.97 8.98
CA THR A 54 5.38 17.37 8.60
C THR A 54 5.21 17.49 7.08
N SER A 55 4.71 18.64 6.61
CA SER A 55 4.61 18.91 5.16
C SER A 55 5.96 18.86 4.44
N THR A 56 7.05 19.20 5.13
CA THR A 56 8.41 19.07 4.57
C THR A 56 8.81 17.61 4.37
N GLN A 57 8.57 16.75 5.35
CA GLN A 57 8.83 15.32 5.24
C GLN A 57 7.95 14.68 4.14
N LEU A 58 6.66 15.05 4.05
CA LEU A 58 5.78 14.55 2.99
C LEU A 58 6.27 14.94 1.59
N ARG A 59 6.76 16.18 1.40
CA ARG A 59 7.33 16.62 0.11
C ARG A 59 8.57 15.83 -0.29
N GLN A 60 9.39 15.41 0.68
CA GLN A 60 10.60 14.64 0.45
C GLN A 60 10.33 13.17 0.11
N LEU A 61 9.14 12.64 0.45
CA LEU A 61 8.78 11.27 0.06
C LEU A 61 8.63 11.20 -1.46
N PRO A 62 9.38 10.34 -2.15
CA PRO A 62 9.29 10.19 -3.61
C PRO A 62 8.03 9.43 -4.06
N TYR A 63 7.35 8.77 -3.13
CA TYR A 63 6.21 7.89 -3.41
C TYR A 63 4.88 8.49 -2.98
N ALA A 64 3.79 8.07 -3.61
CA ALA A 64 2.46 8.22 -3.05
C ALA A 64 2.39 7.53 -1.69
N SER A 65 1.69 8.13 -0.73
CA SER A 65 1.70 7.69 0.66
C SER A 65 0.36 7.94 1.34
N ALA A 66 0.08 7.15 2.37
CA ALA A 66 -1.10 7.27 3.19
C ALA A 66 -0.79 6.93 4.66
N TYR A 67 -1.56 7.48 5.58
CA TYR A 67 -1.65 6.94 6.93
C TYR A 67 -2.61 5.77 6.94
N ILE A 68 -2.31 4.78 7.78
CA ILE A 68 -3.19 3.65 8.05
C ILE A 68 -3.27 3.37 9.55
N LYS A 69 -4.46 3.05 10.02
CA LYS A 69 -4.72 2.58 11.39
C LYS A 69 -5.61 1.35 11.33
N VAL A 70 -5.24 0.28 12.03
CA VAL A 70 -5.97 -0.99 12.08
C VAL A 70 -6.46 -1.20 13.51
N GLY A 71 -7.76 -1.06 13.74
CA GLY A 71 -8.35 -1.13 15.08
C GLY A 71 -7.70 -0.13 16.04
N ASP A 72 -7.25 -0.63 17.18
CA ASP A 72 -6.61 0.16 18.24
C ASP A 72 -5.08 0.27 18.09
N LEU A 73 -4.50 -0.28 17.01
CA LEU A 73 -3.07 -0.16 16.76
C LEU A 73 -2.67 1.29 16.47
N PRO A 74 -1.42 1.70 16.77
CA PRO A 74 -0.93 3.00 16.40
C PRO A 74 -1.03 3.26 14.90
N GLN A 75 -1.20 4.52 14.52
CA GLN A 75 -1.17 4.94 13.12
C GLN A 75 0.21 4.67 12.50
N ALA A 76 0.23 4.05 11.35
CA ALA A 76 1.42 3.76 10.55
C ALA A 76 1.42 4.52 9.23
N LEU A 77 2.59 4.67 8.61
CA LEU A 77 2.74 5.16 7.24
C LEU A 77 2.79 3.95 6.29
N VAL A 78 2.04 4.03 5.22
CA VAL A 78 2.13 3.10 4.08
C VAL A 78 2.52 3.87 2.83
N VAL A 79 3.33 3.23 1.98
CA VAL A 79 3.77 3.79 0.70
C VAL A 79 3.23 2.94 -0.44
N LEU A 80 2.98 3.57 -1.58
CA LEU A 80 2.56 2.86 -2.78
C LEU A 80 3.72 2.02 -3.31
N ALA A 81 3.56 0.70 -3.25
CA ALA A 81 4.54 -0.28 -3.70
C ALA A 81 4.30 -0.73 -5.14
N TYR A 82 3.02 -0.96 -5.51
CA TYR A 82 2.66 -1.46 -6.83
C TYR A 82 1.39 -0.79 -7.35
N VAL A 83 1.32 -0.63 -8.68
CA VAL A 83 0.14 -0.20 -9.43
C VAL A 83 -0.19 -1.28 -10.45
N ASN A 84 -1.43 -1.77 -10.44
CA ASN A 84 -1.93 -2.74 -11.40
C ASN A 84 -3.32 -2.32 -11.88
N GLY A 85 -3.37 -1.60 -12.99
CA GLY A 85 -4.58 -0.95 -13.47
C GLY A 85 -5.07 0.07 -12.43
N GLU A 86 -6.30 -0.09 -11.98
CA GLU A 86 -6.94 0.78 -10.98
C GLU A 86 -6.61 0.39 -9.53
N ARG A 87 -5.88 -0.74 -9.34
CA ARG A 87 -5.48 -1.24 -8.01
C ARG A 87 -4.17 -0.63 -7.57
N LEU A 88 -4.22 -0.01 -6.42
CA LEU A 88 -3.08 0.57 -5.74
C LEU A 88 -2.73 -0.29 -4.53
N SER A 89 -1.52 -0.85 -4.52
CA SER A 89 -1.02 -1.70 -3.43
C SER A 89 -0.10 -0.89 -2.52
N TRP A 90 -0.56 -0.64 -1.33
CA TRP A 90 0.13 0.11 -0.30
C TRP A 90 0.79 -0.84 0.68
N MET A 91 2.04 -0.58 1.02
CA MET A 91 2.83 -1.46 1.90
C MET A 91 3.32 -0.70 3.13
N SER A 92 3.13 -1.32 4.29
CA SER A 92 3.72 -0.87 5.55
C SER A 92 5.15 -1.38 5.71
N ALA A 93 5.88 -0.86 6.69
CA ALA A 93 7.27 -1.26 6.95
C ALA A 93 7.44 -2.72 7.36
N ASP A 94 6.46 -3.26 8.04
CA ASP A 94 6.41 -4.67 8.47
C ASP A 94 5.89 -5.62 7.37
N GLY A 95 5.66 -5.10 6.13
CA GLY A 95 5.32 -5.89 4.96
C GLY A 95 3.83 -6.20 4.80
N VAL A 96 2.96 -5.64 5.65
CA VAL A 96 1.51 -5.77 5.44
C VAL A 96 1.10 -4.96 4.23
N MET A 97 0.26 -5.53 3.37
CA MET A 97 -0.23 -4.88 2.16
C MET A 97 -1.73 -4.60 2.26
N PHE A 98 -2.09 -3.39 1.84
CA PHE A 98 -3.46 -2.91 1.71
C PHE A 98 -3.70 -2.53 0.26
N ILE A 99 -4.65 -3.16 -0.40
CA ILE A 99 -4.95 -2.92 -1.81
C ILE A 99 -6.25 -2.12 -1.91
N THR A 100 -6.17 -0.96 -2.55
CA THR A 100 -7.33 -0.10 -2.80
C THR A 100 -7.66 -0.04 -4.29
N GLU A 101 -8.95 0.12 -4.60
CA GLU A 101 -9.48 0.41 -5.93
C GLU A 101 -10.51 1.52 -5.78
N HIS A 102 -10.35 2.63 -6.49
CA HIS A 102 -11.18 3.85 -6.36
C HIS A 102 -11.35 4.36 -4.91
N GLY A 103 -10.33 4.16 -4.07
CA GLY A 103 -10.35 4.56 -2.67
C GLY A 103 -11.04 3.58 -1.72
N ARG A 104 -11.54 2.43 -2.19
CA ARG A 104 -12.05 1.33 -1.38
C ARG A 104 -10.92 0.33 -1.10
N LEU A 105 -10.80 -0.16 0.14
CA LEU A 105 -10.00 -1.36 0.44
C LEU A 105 -10.71 -2.58 -0.13
N VAL A 106 -10.03 -3.28 -1.02
CA VAL A 106 -10.58 -4.45 -1.74
C VAL A 106 -9.84 -5.75 -1.42
N LYS A 107 -8.67 -5.65 -0.81
CA LYS A 107 -7.86 -6.79 -0.37
C LYS A 107 -6.83 -6.38 0.66
N THR A 108 -6.50 -7.32 1.56
CA THR A 108 -5.35 -7.20 2.48
C THR A 108 -4.48 -8.43 2.41
N ILE A 109 -3.21 -8.31 2.80
CA ILE A 109 -2.25 -9.41 2.88
C ILE A 109 -1.36 -9.18 4.09
N GLY A 110 -1.31 -10.16 4.99
CA GLY A 110 -0.44 -10.14 6.17
C GLY A 110 -1.15 -9.77 7.46
N LEU A 111 -2.46 -9.53 7.44
CA LEU A 111 -3.26 -9.39 8.67
C LEU A 111 -3.62 -10.78 9.23
N PRO A 112 -3.94 -10.89 10.52
CA PRO A 112 -4.40 -12.16 11.12
C PRO A 112 -5.63 -12.76 10.42
N ASN A 113 -6.50 -11.92 9.86
CA ASN A 113 -7.60 -12.32 9.00
C ASN A 113 -7.73 -11.35 7.82
N ASP A 114 -7.22 -11.76 6.69
CA ASP A 114 -7.21 -10.97 5.47
C ASP A 114 -8.54 -11.00 4.72
N LEU A 115 -8.93 -9.88 4.14
CA LEU A 115 -9.87 -9.86 3.02
C LEU A 115 -9.12 -10.35 1.78
N ARG A 116 -9.40 -11.58 1.35
CA ARG A 116 -8.72 -12.22 0.21
C ARG A 116 -9.32 -11.81 -1.13
N TYR A 117 -10.62 -11.61 -1.15
CA TYR A 117 -11.36 -11.29 -2.36
C TYR A 117 -12.60 -10.45 -2.05
N LEU A 118 -12.86 -9.47 -2.90
CA LEU A 118 -14.09 -8.69 -2.97
C LEU A 118 -14.51 -8.65 -4.46
N GLY A 119 -15.69 -9.18 -4.77
CA GLY A 119 -16.18 -9.35 -6.14
C GLY A 119 -17.10 -8.22 -6.60
N TYR A 120 -17.35 -8.17 -7.91
CA TYR A 120 -18.23 -7.21 -8.60
C TYR A 120 -17.81 -5.74 -8.44
N LEU A 121 -16.50 -5.49 -8.46
CA LEU A 121 -15.90 -4.15 -8.30
C LEU A 121 -16.19 -3.23 -9.50
N ASP A 122 -16.46 -3.79 -10.67
CA ASP A 122 -16.92 -3.06 -11.85
C ASP A 122 -18.27 -2.35 -11.63
N GLN A 123 -19.05 -2.83 -10.66
CA GLN A 123 -20.35 -2.28 -10.25
C GLN A 123 -20.25 -1.45 -8.96
N ASP A 124 -19.05 -1.26 -8.40
CA ASP A 124 -18.86 -0.47 -7.18
C ASP A 124 -19.31 0.99 -7.40
N PRO A 125 -20.26 1.48 -6.60
CA PRO A 125 -20.73 2.86 -6.71
C PRO A 125 -19.65 3.92 -6.52
N LEU A 126 -18.61 3.66 -5.74
CA LEU A 126 -17.47 4.59 -5.60
C LEU A 126 -16.69 4.77 -6.90
N ARG A 127 -16.74 3.77 -7.81
CA ARG A 127 -16.11 3.83 -9.13
C ARG A 127 -16.93 4.63 -10.14
N ILE A 128 -18.25 4.41 -10.16
CA ILE A 128 -19.10 4.78 -11.29
C ILE A 128 -20.03 5.96 -10.99
N ALA A 129 -20.37 6.19 -9.73
CA ALA A 129 -21.36 7.16 -9.35
C ALA A 129 -20.77 8.52 -9.04
N ARG A 130 -21.49 9.56 -9.45
CA ARG A 130 -21.28 10.90 -8.90
C ARG A 130 -21.90 10.98 -7.51
N LEU A 131 -21.38 11.86 -6.65
CA LEU A 131 -21.79 12.02 -5.26
C LEU A 131 -23.31 12.20 -5.08
N ASP A 132 -23.96 12.88 -6.02
CA ASP A 132 -25.41 13.14 -6.00
C ASP A 132 -26.25 11.87 -6.19
N LYS A 133 -25.70 10.84 -6.82
CA LYS A 133 -26.40 9.57 -7.13
C LYS A 133 -26.11 8.44 -6.15
N LEU A 134 -25.03 8.51 -5.39
CA LEU A 134 -24.62 7.46 -4.45
C LEU A 134 -25.73 7.02 -3.49
N PRO A 135 -26.51 7.93 -2.86
CA PRO A 135 -27.54 7.53 -1.89
C PRO A 135 -28.69 6.71 -2.48
N SER A 136 -28.89 6.71 -3.78
CA SER A 136 -29.94 5.91 -4.45
C SER A 136 -29.46 4.56 -4.95
N MET A 137 -28.17 4.22 -4.75
CA MET A 137 -27.57 3.00 -5.26
C MET A 137 -27.56 1.90 -4.20
N VAL A 138 -27.68 0.67 -4.67
CA VAL A 138 -27.46 -0.54 -3.88
C VAL A 138 -26.39 -1.36 -4.60
N TRP A 139 -25.40 -1.81 -3.86
CA TRP A 139 -24.32 -2.63 -4.39
C TRP A 139 -24.39 -4.03 -3.81
N TYR A 140 -24.41 -5.03 -4.70
CA TYR A 140 -24.31 -6.44 -4.34
C TYR A 140 -22.91 -6.93 -4.67
N SER A 141 -22.22 -7.49 -3.68
CA SER A 141 -20.87 -8.00 -3.81
C SER A 141 -20.72 -9.35 -3.12
N VAL A 142 -19.55 -9.95 -3.28
CA VAL A 142 -19.17 -11.18 -2.57
C VAL A 142 -17.81 -11.00 -1.96
N ALA A 143 -17.62 -11.51 -0.74
CA ALA A 143 -16.35 -11.43 -0.04
C ALA A 143 -15.82 -12.78 0.39
N GLU A 144 -14.50 -12.90 0.50
CA GLU A 144 -13.79 -14.07 1.05
C GLU A 144 -12.74 -13.59 2.06
N TRP A 145 -12.65 -14.30 3.18
CA TRP A 145 -11.66 -14.04 4.23
C TRP A 145 -10.75 -15.24 4.46
N SER A 146 -9.54 -15.00 5.00
CA SER A 146 -8.54 -16.05 5.19
C SER A 146 -8.90 -17.08 6.26
N GLN A 147 -9.64 -16.69 7.30
CA GLN A 147 -9.94 -17.57 8.45
C GLN A 147 -11.19 -18.44 8.31
N LYS A 148 -12.07 -18.16 7.38
CA LYS A 148 -13.23 -19.00 7.10
C LYS A 148 -13.19 -19.38 5.64
N TYR A 149 -13.01 -20.66 5.36
CA TYR A 149 -13.04 -21.24 4.01
C TYR A 149 -14.42 -21.16 3.33
N THR A 150 -15.25 -20.19 3.69
CA THR A 150 -16.50 -19.88 3.00
C THR A 150 -16.20 -18.93 1.87
N SER A 151 -16.14 -19.45 0.67
CA SER A 151 -16.04 -18.67 -0.56
C SER A 151 -17.37 -18.02 -0.92
N GLY A 152 -17.30 -16.79 -1.43
CA GLY A 152 -18.46 -16.13 -2.03
C GLY A 152 -19.53 -15.70 -1.03
N TYR A 153 -19.13 -15.09 0.11
CA TYR A 153 -20.08 -14.60 1.11
C TYR A 153 -20.84 -13.37 0.55
N PRO A 154 -22.18 -13.47 0.36
CA PRO A 154 -22.91 -12.38 -0.25
C PRO A 154 -23.00 -11.17 0.68
N LEU A 155 -22.79 -10.00 0.11
CA LEU A 155 -22.92 -8.70 0.76
C LEU A 155 -23.89 -7.82 -0.03
N SER A 156 -24.69 -7.02 0.69
CA SER A 156 -25.43 -5.91 0.11
C SER A 156 -25.07 -4.63 0.83
N ALA A 157 -24.91 -3.53 0.10
CA ALA A 157 -24.54 -2.25 0.63
C ALA A 157 -25.48 -1.15 0.18
N HIS A 158 -25.92 -0.30 1.11
CA HIS A 158 -26.71 0.89 0.89
C HIS A 158 -25.90 2.12 1.26
N TYR A 159 -26.13 3.22 0.54
CA TYR A 159 -25.34 4.44 0.71
C TYR A 159 -26.19 5.59 1.22
N ARG A 160 -25.61 6.41 2.08
CA ARG A 160 -26.24 7.62 2.62
C ARG A 160 -25.21 8.74 2.74
N ARG A 161 -25.56 9.93 2.28
CA ARG A 161 -24.79 11.14 2.60
C ARG A 161 -25.08 11.52 4.05
N VAL A 162 -24.05 11.61 4.88
CA VAL A 162 -24.21 11.89 6.32
C VAL A 162 -23.69 13.26 6.73
N GLY A 163 -22.95 13.96 5.85
CA GLY A 163 -22.46 15.30 6.13
C GLY A 163 -21.39 15.77 5.17
N ASN A 164 -20.81 16.91 5.52
CA ASN A 164 -19.63 17.49 4.88
C ASN A 164 -18.61 17.82 5.96
N GLU A 165 -17.34 17.74 5.61
CA GLU A 165 -16.23 18.04 6.50
C GLU A 165 -15.08 18.67 5.70
N VAL A 166 -14.43 19.67 6.28
CA VAL A 166 -13.13 20.13 5.78
C VAL A 166 -12.08 19.23 6.40
N LEU A 167 -11.59 18.25 5.62
CA LEU A 167 -10.58 17.30 6.04
C LEU A 167 -9.19 17.95 5.90
N GLU A 168 -8.52 18.18 7.02
CA GLU A 168 -7.13 18.63 7.05
C GLU A 168 -6.20 17.43 6.83
N VAL A 169 -5.47 17.43 5.73
CA VAL A 169 -4.44 16.43 5.45
C VAL A 169 -3.08 17.11 5.50
N ILE A 170 -2.40 16.98 6.64
CA ILE A 170 -1.20 17.74 6.99
C ILE A 170 -1.55 19.25 6.92
N ASP A 171 -1.01 20.03 6.00
CA ASP A 171 -1.30 21.47 5.89
C ASP A 171 -2.22 21.80 4.69
N LYS A 172 -2.99 20.82 4.20
CA LYS A 172 -3.86 21.00 3.04
C LYS A 172 -5.30 20.65 3.38
N PRO A 173 -6.22 21.65 3.32
CA PRO A 173 -7.65 21.41 3.49
C PRO A 173 -8.27 20.82 2.23
N TYR A 174 -9.23 19.91 2.42
CA TYR A 174 -10.08 19.33 1.38
C TYR A 174 -11.53 19.44 1.82
N THR A 175 -12.36 20.09 1.01
CA THR A 175 -13.81 20.07 1.22
C THR A 175 -14.34 18.71 0.79
N THR A 176 -14.84 17.93 1.75
CA THR A 176 -15.29 16.58 1.51
C THR A 176 -16.76 16.37 1.85
N THR A 177 -17.42 15.53 1.06
CA THR A 177 -18.71 14.93 1.40
C THR A 177 -18.46 13.57 2.06
N ILE A 178 -19.13 13.32 3.19
CA ILE A 178 -19.05 12.05 3.91
C ILE A 178 -20.20 11.15 3.45
N ILE A 179 -19.82 9.99 2.90
CA ILE A 179 -20.75 8.93 2.52
C ILE A 179 -20.61 7.77 3.53
N GLU A 180 -21.75 7.40 4.10
CA GLU A 180 -21.90 6.16 4.86
C GLU A 180 -22.35 5.05 3.94
N GLU A 181 -21.72 3.89 4.05
CA GLU A 181 -22.10 2.65 3.41
C GLU A 181 -22.54 1.66 4.49
N SER A 182 -23.81 1.29 4.51
CA SER A 182 -24.34 0.27 5.42
C SER A 182 -24.31 -1.07 4.72
N VAL A 183 -23.46 -1.97 5.21
CA VAL A 183 -23.24 -3.32 4.64
C VAL A 183 -24.01 -4.35 5.45
N THR A 184 -24.70 -5.25 4.76
CA THR A 184 -25.35 -6.43 5.35
C THR A 184 -24.75 -7.70 4.73
N ALA A 185 -24.36 -8.65 5.59
CA ALA A 185 -23.81 -9.94 5.17
C ALA A 185 -24.87 -11.04 5.30
N SER A 186 -25.18 -11.73 4.19
CA SER A 186 -26.14 -12.83 4.14
C SER A 186 -25.45 -14.20 4.22
N PRO A 187 -26.03 -15.22 4.87
CA PRO A 187 -27.35 -15.23 5.52
C PRO A 187 -27.32 -14.80 7.01
N SER A 188 -26.18 -14.35 7.53
CA SER A 188 -26.03 -14.03 8.96
C SER A 188 -26.74 -12.76 9.40
N GLU A 189 -27.16 -11.91 8.46
CA GLU A 189 -27.77 -10.58 8.69
C GLU A 189 -26.90 -9.65 9.59
N VAL A 190 -25.62 -9.95 9.71
CA VAL A 190 -24.67 -9.09 10.42
C VAL A 190 -24.44 -7.83 9.61
N GLN A 191 -24.50 -6.69 10.30
CA GLN A 191 -24.38 -5.37 9.69
C GLN A 191 -23.22 -4.59 10.27
N TRP A 192 -22.61 -3.73 9.43
CA TRP A 192 -21.62 -2.74 9.84
C TRP A 192 -21.64 -1.55 8.89
N ASN A 193 -21.02 -0.43 9.30
CA ASN A 193 -20.96 0.77 8.51
C ASN A 193 -19.52 1.11 8.12
N ASN A 194 -19.33 1.50 6.87
CA ASN A 194 -18.12 2.09 6.33
C ASN A 194 -18.36 3.58 6.05
N TYR A 195 -17.29 4.36 6.04
CA TYR A 195 -17.36 5.80 5.76
C TYR A 195 -16.28 6.19 4.76
N PHE A 196 -16.65 7.07 3.81
CA PHE A 196 -15.76 7.58 2.79
C PHE A 196 -15.86 9.10 2.73
N TRP A 197 -14.74 9.80 2.89
CA TRP A 197 -14.60 11.23 2.70
C TRP A 197 -14.19 11.48 1.26
N ILE A 198 -15.10 11.97 0.45
CA ILE A 198 -14.91 12.18 -0.98
C ILE A 198 -14.72 13.68 -1.22
N ASP A 199 -13.59 14.04 -1.79
CA ASP A 199 -13.24 15.40 -2.17
C ASP A 199 -14.24 15.92 -3.24
N GLU A 200 -14.94 17.00 -2.94
CA GLU A 200 -15.97 17.56 -3.82
C GLU A 200 -15.41 18.09 -5.15
N HIS A 201 -14.13 18.47 -5.16
CA HIS A 201 -13.49 19.00 -6.37
C HIS A 201 -13.04 17.88 -7.32
N SER A 202 -12.38 16.85 -6.80
CA SER A 202 -11.79 15.77 -7.62
C SER A 202 -12.65 14.51 -7.72
N GLY A 203 -13.63 14.34 -6.83
CA GLY A 203 -14.39 13.10 -6.70
C GLY A 203 -13.60 11.94 -6.09
N GLN A 204 -12.36 12.17 -5.65
CA GLN A 204 -11.51 11.13 -5.08
C GLN A 204 -11.77 10.94 -3.58
N VAL A 205 -11.71 9.70 -3.13
CA VAL A 205 -11.68 9.39 -1.69
C VAL A 205 -10.38 9.90 -1.10
N ARG A 206 -10.46 10.75 -0.06
CA ARG A 206 -9.32 11.29 0.70
C ARG A 206 -9.09 10.55 2.01
N LYS A 207 -10.16 10.05 2.60
CA LYS A 207 -10.11 9.22 3.80
C LYS A 207 -11.17 8.14 3.71
N LEU A 208 -10.86 6.98 4.23
CA LEU A 208 -11.82 5.91 4.45
C LEU A 208 -11.75 5.42 5.89
N LYS A 209 -12.87 4.90 6.36
CA LYS A 209 -13.01 4.12 7.58
C LYS A 209 -13.83 2.90 7.24
N GLN A 210 -13.19 1.74 7.13
CA GLN A 210 -13.80 0.55 6.55
C GLN A 210 -13.58 -0.66 7.45
N GLN A 211 -14.67 -1.34 7.79
CA GLN A 211 -14.65 -2.67 8.37
C GLN A 211 -14.79 -3.68 7.24
N LEU A 212 -13.82 -4.56 7.10
CA LEU A 212 -13.73 -5.46 5.94
C LEU A 212 -14.58 -6.72 6.08
N GLY A 213 -15.21 -6.94 7.22
CA GLY A 213 -16.09 -8.07 7.46
C GLY A 213 -16.58 -8.15 8.90
N PRO A 214 -17.47 -9.10 9.21
CA PRO A 214 -17.98 -9.30 10.55
C PRO A 214 -16.86 -9.52 11.57
N SER A 215 -16.87 -8.77 12.66
CA SER A 215 -15.87 -8.88 13.76
C SER A 215 -14.43 -8.60 13.36
N LEU A 216 -14.17 -8.06 12.17
CA LEU A 216 -12.85 -7.58 11.79
C LEU A 216 -12.61 -6.17 12.35
N PRO A 217 -11.35 -5.81 12.63
CA PRO A 217 -11.03 -4.46 13.05
C PRO A 217 -11.39 -3.45 11.94
N VAL A 218 -11.77 -2.26 12.37
CA VAL A 218 -11.93 -1.13 11.45
C VAL A 218 -10.56 -0.69 10.96
N ILE A 219 -10.44 -0.45 9.67
CA ILE A 219 -9.25 0.13 9.07
C ILE A 219 -9.59 1.57 8.68
N GLU A 220 -8.79 2.51 9.19
CA GLU A 220 -8.82 3.91 8.75
C GLU A 220 -7.62 4.17 7.85
N MET A 221 -7.84 4.83 6.71
CA MET A 221 -6.77 5.20 5.80
C MET A 221 -6.96 6.64 5.34
N THR A 222 -5.91 7.46 5.40
CA THR A 222 -5.92 8.86 4.95
C THR A 222 -4.84 9.03 3.90
N PHE A 223 -5.23 9.38 2.67
CA PHE A 223 -4.32 9.55 1.54
C PHE A 223 -3.61 10.90 1.64
N LEU A 224 -2.29 10.87 1.93
CA LEU A 224 -1.46 12.06 2.11
C LEU A 224 -0.97 12.63 0.78
N LYS A 225 -0.39 11.75 -0.03
CA LYS A 225 0.09 12.06 -1.37
C LYS A 225 -0.55 11.06 -2.34
N PRO A 226 -1.58 11.48 -3.09
CA PRO A 226 -2.26 10.59 -4.03
C PRO A 226 -1.32 10.17 -5.16
N TYR A 227 -1.59 9.01 -5.73
CA TYR A 227 -0.97 8.59 -6.98
C TYR A 227 -1.53 9.43 -8.13
N SER A 228 -0.63 10.01 -8.92
CA SER A 228 -0.95 10.63 -10.21
C SER A 228 -0.29 9.79 -11.30
N SER A 229 -1.10 9.20 -12.17
CA SER A 229 -0.63 8.53 -13.40
C SER A 229 -0.06 9.53 -14.39
#